data_fce81cf3114f541a69cca36adc2bd19b
#
_entry.id   fce81cf3114f541a69cca36adc2bd19b
#
_cell.length_a   1.000
_cell.length_b   1.000
_cell.length_c   1.000
_cell.angle_alpha   90.00
_cell.angle_beta   90.00
_cell.angle_gamma   90.00
#
_symmetry.space_group_name_H-M   'P 1'
#
loop_
_entity.id
_entity.type
_entity.pdbx_description
1 polymer ?
#
loop_
_entity_poly.entity_id
_entity_poly.type
_entity_poly.pdbx_seq_one_letter_code
_entity_poly.pdbx_strand_id
1 'polypeptide(L)'
;EHLEWAGTGMELFLGFVMVILLFGLPYFGLSYVAQALIARGYEAIGAGLGAIALISIFYLGGVARFRALRYRLSRTRWRSIRGGSDSGGFLFGLSYMWKTMVGWLPLGLLIPWSMTSLWNERWSKMSFGPFAFEADAEAGGVFARFLLFYLAPFVMFVGMLIMGGMGMLAGYGIGGENGRAIGGIVLFFYLGLGLIAVAFYAKFYREVVGATRWRSLHFSFEASTMDWVKLLIGDALLVVFTLGLGFVFLSYRHWKFFMTHLEAGGEILLDELTQSQTRTAKHGEGLLDAFDMGAI
;
A
#
# COMPACT_ATOMS: atom_id res chain seq x y z
N GLU A 1 -13.38 11.49 -24.09
CA GLU A 1 -13.73 10.04 -24.16
C GLU A 1 -13.50 9.42 -22.80
N HIS A 2 -14.39 8.51 -22.40
CA HIS A 2 -14.37 7.92 -21.07
C HIS A 2 -13.66 6.56 -21.08
N LEU A 3 -13.01 6.24 -19.95
CA LEU A 3 -12.52 4.90 -19.68
C LEU A 3 -13.71 3.99 -19.34
N GLU A 4 -13.74 2.80 -19.92
CA GLU A 4 -14.78 1.79 -19.69
C GLU A 4 -14.24 0.70 -18.77
N TRP A 5 -15.05 0.28 -17.82
CA TRP A 5 -14.74 -0.84 -16.94
C TRP A 5 -15.50 -2.09 -17.40
N ALA A 6 -14.78 -3.14 -17.78
CA ALA A 6 -15.34 -4.40 -18.27
C ALA A 6 -15.36 -5.55 -17.23
N GLY A 7 -14.96 -5.28 -15.99
CA GLY A 7 -14.97 -6.28 -14.91
C GLY A 7 -16.37 -6.51 -14.33
N THR A 8 -16.64 -7.74 -13.89
CA THR A 8 -17.91 -8.10 -13.25
C THR A 8 -17.74 -8.35 -11.75
N GLY A 9 -18.79 -8.07 -10.96
CA GLY A 9 -18.79 -8.37 -9.53
C GLY A 9 -18.59 -9.87 -9.21
N MET A 10 -19.06 -10.76 -10.08
CA MET A 10 -18.86 -12.20 -9.93
C MET A 10 -17.38 -12.61 -10.08
N GLU A 11 -16.64 -11.97 -11.00
CA GLU A 11 -15.20 -12.21 -11.12
C GLU A 11 -14.46 -11.81 -9.85
N LEU A 12 -14.82 -10.66 -9.25
CA LEU A 12 -14.25 -10.21 -7.98
C LEU A 12 -14.60 -11.16 -6.83
N PHE A 13 -15.86 -11.58 -6.73
CA PHE A 13 -16.30 -12.52 -5.70
C PHE A 13 -15.61 -13.88 -5.80
N LEU A 14 -15.53 -14.47 -6.99
CA LEU A 14 -14.78 -15.71 -7.21
C LEU A 14 -13.30 -15.53 -6.88
N GLY A 15 -12.74 -14.37 -7.25
CA GLY A 15 -11.42 -13.97 -6.85
C GLY A 15 -11.23 -14.04 -5.34
N PHE A 16 -12.08 -13.39 -4.59
CA PHE A 16 -12.06 -13.36 -3.12
C PHE A 16 -12.13 -14.78 -2.50
N VAL A 17 -13.06 -15.61 -2.95
CA VAL A 17 -13.20 -17.00 -2.48
C VAL A 17 -11.91 -17.79 -2.74
N MET A 18 -11.31 -17.65 -3.93
CA MET A 18 -10.06 -18.33 -4.27
C MET A 18 -8.88 -17.90 -3.40
N VAL A 19 -8.79 -16.61 -3.00
CA VAL A 19 -7.75 -16.16 -2.04
C VAL A 19 -7.92 -16.86 -0.70
N ILE A 20 -9.13 -16.88 -0.16
CA ILE A 20 -9.38 -17.52 1.12
C ILE A 20 -9.01 -18.99 1.06
N LEU A 21 -9.42 -19.71 0.00
CA LEU A 21 -9.19 -21.15 -0.14
C LEU A 21 -7.72 -21.49 -0.40
N LEU A 22 -7.04 -20.75 -1.30
CA LEU A 22 -5.68 -21.10 -1.73
C LEU A 22 -4.58 -20.50 -0.86
N PHE A 23 -4.86 -19.40 -0.16
CA PHE A 23 -3.86 -18.71 0.65
C PHE A 23 -4.29 -18.61 2.12
N GLY A 24 -5.53 -18.21 2.39
CA GLY A 24 -6.03 -18.05 3.75
C GLY A 24 -6.03 -19.37 4.53
N LEU A 25 -6.73 -20.38 4.03
CA LEU A 25 -6.82 -21.67 4.73
C LEU A 25 -5.46 -22.36 4.92
N PRO A 26 -4.58 -22.47 3.92
CA PRO A 26 -3.25 -23.05 4.12
C PRO A 26 -2.40 -22.25 5.12
N TYR A 27 -2.47 -20.92 5.09
CA TYR A 27 -1.75 -20.09 6.03
C TYR A 27 -2.24 -20.30 7.47
N PHE A 28 -3.55 -20.27 7.72
CA PHE A 28 -4.11 -20.52 9.03
C PHE A 28 -3.82 -21.94 9.52
N GLY A 29 -3.92 -22.94 8.62
CA GLY A 29 -3.58 -24.33 8.92
C GLY A 29 -2.11 -24.48 9.33
N LEU A 30 -1.20 -23.91 8.56
CA LEU A 30 0.25 -23.94 8.83
C LEU A 30 0.58 -23.22 10.15
N SER A 31 -0.02 -22.05 10.40
CA SER A 31 0.16 -21.30 11.64
C SER A 31 -0.36 -22.06 12.85
N TYR A 32 -1.51 -22.73 12.72
CA TYR A 32 -2.07 -23.56 13.76
C TYR A 32 -1.17 -24.78 14.10
N VAL A 33 -0.69 -25.46 13.05
CA VAL A 33 0.25 -26.61 13.24
C VAL A 33 1.55 -26.12 13.90
N ALA A 34 2.09 -24.97 13.49
CA ALA A 34 3.28 -24.38 14.08
C ALA A 34 3.10 -24.14 15.60
N GLN A 35 1.98 -23.52 15.98
CA GLN A 35 1.67 -23.27 17.39
C GLN A 35 1.44 -24.56 18.18
N ALA A 36 0.75 -25.54 17.59
CA ALA A 36 0.51 -26.83 18.22
C ALA A 36 1.82 -27.62 18.47
N LEU A 37 2.79 -27.51 17.57
CA LEU A 37 4.12 -28.12 17.76
C LEU A 37 4.92 -27.44 18.86
N ILE A 38 4.91 -26.11 18.93
CA ILE A 38 5.54 -25.35 20.02
C ILE A 38 4.93 -25.77 21.36
N ALA A 39 3.61 -25.85 21.47
CA ALA A 39 2.91 -26.25 22.68
C ALA A 39 3.22 -27.71 23.14
N ARG A 40 3.67 -28.57 22.20
CA ARG A 40 4.09 -29.95 22.47
C ARG A 40 5.59 -30.09 22.73
N GLY A 41 6.35 -29.00 22.82
CA GLY A 41 7.78 -29.01 23.07
C GLY A 41 8.66 -29.10 21.82
N TYR A 42 8.09 -29.12 20.61
CA TYR A 42 8.84 -29.10 19.34
C TYR A 42 9.09 -27.66 18.88
N GLU A 43 9.71 -26.84 19.74
CA GLU A 43 9.85 -25.39 19.53
C GLU A 43 10.58 -25.03 18.22
N ALA A 44 11.70 -25.70 17.92
CA ALA A 44 12.48 -25.40 16.71
C ALA A 44 11.70 -25.67 15.41
N ILE A 45 10.95 -26.79 15.38
CA ILE A 45 10.14 -27.14 14.19
C ILE A 45 8.96 -26.17 14.06
N GLY A 46 8.27 -25.87 15.16
CA GLY A 46 7.16 -24.94 15.16
C GLY A 46 7.59 -23.52 14.78
N ALA A 47 8.71 -23.03 15.31
CA ALA A 47 9.28 -21.74 14.94
C ALA A 47 9.68 -21.71 13.44
N GLY A 48 10.30 -22.78 12.92
CA GLY A 48 10.63 -22.92 11.50
C GLY A 48 9.39 -22.84 10.59
N LEU A 49 8.31 -23.55 10.93
CA LEU A 49 7.05 -23.48 10.18
C LEU A 49 6.39 -22.10 10.27
N GLY A 50 6.44 -21.44 11.43
CA GLY A 50 5.98 -20.06 11.59
C GLY A 50 6.76 -19.06 10.71
N ALA A 51 8.09 -19.22 10.64
CA ALA A 51 8.93 -18.41 9.77
C ALA A 51 8.59 -18.63 8.29
N ILE A 52 8.39 -19.88 7.85
CA ILE A 52 7.97 -20.20 6.48
C ILE A 52 6.60 -19.56 6.19
N ALA A 53 5.65 -19.65 7.11
CA ALA A 53 4.34 -19.01 6.94
C ALA A 53 4.46 -17.49 6.77
N LEU A 54 5.28 -16.83 7.60
CA LEU A 54 5.53 -15.39 7.51
C LEU A 54 6.18 -14.99 6.18
N ILE A 55 7.23 -15.70 5.76
CA ILE A 55 7.91 -15.46 4.49
C ILE A 55 6.95 -15.65 3.32
N SER A 56 6.11 -16.68 3.37
CA SER A 56 5.10 -16.95 2.34
C SER A 56 4.11 -15.81 2.18
N ILE A 57 3.68 -15.14 3.26
CA ILE A 57 2.78 -13.97 3.18
C ILE A 57 3.44 -12.83 2.41
N PHE A 58 4.70 -12.52 2.69
CA PHE A 58 5.40 -11.45 1.96
C PHE A 58 5.52 -11.78 0.48
N TYR A 59 5.90 -13.01 0.15
CA TYR A 59 6.01 -13.44 -1.25
C TYR A 59 4.66 -13.38 -1.98
N LEU A 60 3.64 -14.01 -1.41
CA LEU A 60 2.31 -14.08 -2.00
C LEU A 60 1.64 -12.69 -2.05
N GLY A 61 1.87 -11.84 -1.04
CA GLY A 61 1.42 -10.46 -1.04
C GLY A 61 2.00 -9.65 -2.21
N GLY A 62 3.26 -9.90 -2.58
CA GLY A 62 3.88 -9.31 -3.76
C GLY A 62 3.24 -9.81 -5.06
N VAL A 63 3.12 -11.14 -5.23
CA VAL A 63 2.46 -11.73 -6.41
C VAL A 63 1.06 -11.18 -6.59
N ALA A 64 0.36 -11.09 -5.51
CA ALA A 64 -1.02 -10.67 -5.48
C ALA A 64 -1.19 -9.19 -5.84
N ARG A 65 -0.33 -8.26 -5.32
CA ARG A 65 -0.31 -6.85 -5.73
C ARG A 65 -0.03 -6.66 -7.21
N PHE A 66 0.87 -7.48 -7.78
CA PHE A 66 1.17 -7.45 -9.20
C PHE A 66 -0.04 -7.88 -10.03
N ARG A 67 -0.68 -8.99 -9.65
CA ARG A 67 -1.84 -9.53 -10.36
C ARG A 67 -3.07 -8.64 -10.24
N ALA A 68 -3.28 -7.97 -9.10
CA ALA A 68 -4.35 -7.00 -8.95
C ALA A 68 -4.21 -5.84 -9.95
N LEU A 69 -3.03 -5.24 -10.08
CA LEU A 69 -2.79 -4.18 -11.07
C LEU A 69 -2.98 -4.70 -12.50
N ARG A 70 -2.43 -5.88 -12.82
CA ARG A 70 -2.62 -6.53 -14.12
C ARG A 70 -4.10 -6.75 -14.43
N TYR A 71 -4.88 -7.24 -13.46
CA TYR A 71 -6.31 -7.43 -13.61
C TYR A 71 -7.03 -6.11 -13.89
N ARG A 72 -6.79 -5.07 -13.08
CA ARG A 72 -7.38 -3.75 -13.27
C ARG A 72 -7.10 -3.20 -14.66
N LEU A 73 -5.85 -3.20 -15.10
CA LEU A 73 -5.47 -2.75 -16.43
C LEU A 73 -6.14 -3.56 -17.54
N SER A 74 -6.28 -4.88 -17.37
CA SER A 74 -6.94 -5.75 -18.37
C SER A 74 -8.44 -5.51 -18.48
N ARG A 75 -9.08 -4.96 -17.43
CA ARG A 75 -10.51 -4.63 -17.39
C ARG A 75 -10.79 -3.15 -17.69
N THR A 76 -9.77 -2.30 -17.67
CA THR A 76 -9.89 -0.91 -18.10
C THR A 76 -9.71 -0.85 -19.61
N ARG A 77 -10.69 -0.30 -20.30
CA ARG A 77 -10.69 -0.12 -21.76
C ARG A 77 -10.80 1.35 -22.12
N TRP A 78 -10.05 1.74 -23.15
CA TRP A 78 -10.19 3.02 -23.80
C TRP A 78 -10.19 2.78 -25.30
N ARG A 79 -11.25 3.19 -26.00
CA ARG A 79 -11.48 2.89 -27.43
C ARG A 79 -11.33 1.38 -27.74
N SER A 80 -11.87 0.53 -26.88
CA SER A 80 -11.74 -0.93 -26.94
C SER A 80 -10.31 -1.47 -26.74
N ILE A 81 -9.30 -0.64 -26.58
CA ILE A 81 -7.93 -1.03 -26.25
C ILE A 81 -7.83 -1.26 -24.76
N ARG A 82 -7.17 -2.33 -24.35
CA ARG A 82 -6.99 -2.73 -22.94
C ARG A 82 -5.54 -2.67 -22.52
N GLY A 83 -5.30 -2.56 -21.22
CA GLY A 83 -3.99 -2.79 -20.63
C GLY A 83 -3.76 -4.26 -20.30
N GLY A 84 -2.55 -4.57 -19.80
CA GLY A 84 -2.19 -5.91 -19.36
C GLY A 84 -0.71 -6.09 -19.06
N SER A 85 -0.31 -7.33 -18.88
CA SER A 85 1.10 -7.74 -18.72
C SER A 85 1.25 -9.22 -19.09
N ASP A 86 2.36 -9.59 -19.70
CA ASP A 86 2.72 -10.97 -19.96
C ASP A 86 3.35 -11.66 -18.74
N SER A 87 3.78 -10.88 -17.75
CA SER A 87 4.35 -11.41 -16.52
C SER A 87 3.28 -12.02 -15.62
N GLY A 88 3.57 -13.19 -15.04
CA GLY A 88 2.73 -13.85 -14.04
C GLY A 88 2.86 -13.28 -12.62
N GLY A 89 3.78 -12.32 -12.41
CA GLY A 89 4.02 -11.68 -11.11
C GLY A 89 4.84 -12.50 -10.11
N PHE A 90 5.26 -13.72 -10.42
CA PHE A 90 6.02 -14.57 -9.50
C PHE A 90 7.40 -14.01 -9.17
N LEU A 91 8.13 -13.50 -10.18
CA LEU A 91 9.42 -12.83 -9.98
C LEU A 91 9.26 -11.52 -9.20
N PHE A 92 8.18 -10.80 -9.46
CA PHE A 92 7.86 -9.60 -8.68
C PHE A 92 7.56 -9.94 -7.22
N GLY A 93 6.88 -11.07 -6.94
CA GLY A 93 6.67 -11.56 -5.58
C GLY A 93 7.99 -11.79 -4.83
N LEU A 94 8.98 -12.37 -5.50
CA LEU A 94 10.32 -12.57 -4.93
C LEU A 94 11.03 -11.22 -4.68
N SER A 95 10.99 -10.31 -5.66
CA SER A 95 11.50 -8.95 -5.50
C SER A 95 10.82 -8.22 -4.35
N TYR A 96 9.49 -8.32 -4.24
CA TYR A 96 8.71 -7.71 -3.17
C TYR A 96 9.15 -8.23 -1.80
N MET A 97 9.27 -9.54 -1.66
CA MET A 97 9.68 -10.18 -0.41
C MET A 97 11.05 -9.66 0.05
N TRP A 98 12.09 -9.80 -0.78
CA TRP A 98 13.43 -9.43 -0.34
C TRP A 98 13.61 -7.91 -0.19
N LYS A 99 13.07 -7.09 -1.10
CA LYS A 99 13.18 -5.62 -1.01
C LYS A 99 12.46 -5.09 0.22
N THR A 100 11.30 -5.65 0.56
CA THR A 100 10.59 -5.30 1.79
C THR A 100 11.41 -5.68 3.03
N MET A 101 11.97 -6.90 3.08
CA MET A 101 12.83 -7.32 4.19
C MET A 101 14.05 -6.41 4.33
N VAL A 102 14.77 -6.14 3.23
CA VAL A 102 15.93 -5.23 3.24
C VAL A 102 15.49 -3.80 3.64
N GLY A 103 14.32 -3.35 3.21
CA GLY A 103 13.78 -2.06 3.61
C GLY A 103 13.67 -1.90 5.13
N TRP A 104 13.30 -2.97 5.84
CA TRP A 104 13.12 -2.98 7.30
C TRP A 104 14.41 -3.25 8.09
N LEU A 105 15.38 -3.97 7.52
CA LEU A 105 16.59 -4.39 8.23
C LEU A 105 17.35 -3.24 8.91
N PRO A 106 17.68 -2.11 8.25
CA PRO A 106 18.35 -1.00 8.90
C PRO A 106 17.35 -0.09 9.62
N LEU A 107 16.61 -0.64 10.58
CA LEU A 107 15.54 0.08 11.32
C LEU A 107 14.47 0.72 10.40
N GLY A 108 14.30 0.22 9.18
CA GLY A 108 13.35 0.76 8.20
C GLY A 108 13.87 1.93 7.35
N LEU A 109 15.15 2.34 7.48
CA LEU A 109 15.70 3.48 6.71
C LEU A 109 15.61 3.30 5.19
N LEU A 110 15.62 2.06 4.71
CA LEU A 110 15.54 1.75 3.29
C LEU A 110 14.09 1.55 2.78
N ILE A 111 13.07 1.82 3.60
CA ILE A 111 11.66 1.74 3.17
C ILE A 111 11.36 2.61 1.94
N PRO A 112 11.77 3.89 1.86
CA PRO A 112 11.52 4.71 0.67
C PRO A 112 12.12 4.12 -0.60
N TRP A 113 13.35 3.59 -0.51
CA TRP A 113 13.99 2.90 -1.63
C TRP A 113 13.23 1.62 -2.03
N SER A 114 12.82 0.82 -1.05
CA SER A 114 12.05 -0.40 -1.31
C SER A 114 10.74 -0.06 -2.05
N MET A 115 9.99 0.94 -1.56
CA MET A 115 8.71 1.35 -2.13
C MET A 115 8.85 1.89 -3.56
N THR A 116 9.78 2.80 -3.81
CA THR A 116 10.00 3.36 -5.16
C THR A 116 10.50 2.30 -6.14
N SER A 117 11.47 1.47 -5.71
CA SER A 117 11.99 0.38 -6.53
C SER A 117 10.91 -0.66 -6.91
N LEU A 118 10.02 -0.99 -5.98
CA LEU A 118 8.90 -1.90 -6.23
C LEU A 118 7.83 -1.27 -7.13
N TRP A 119 7.60 0.04 -7.00
CA TRP A 119 6.72 0.76 -7.91
C TRP A 119 7.25 0.70 -9.35
N ASN A 120 8.51 1.06 -9.56
CA ASN A 120 9.17 1.05 -10.86
C ASN A 120 9.13 -0.35 -11.49
N GLU A 121 9.51 -1.38 -10.72
CA GLU A 121 9.50 -2.76 -11.21
C GLU A 121 8.10 -3.25 -11.58
N ARG A 122 7.07 -2.84 -10.83
CA ARG A 122 5.69 -3.24 -11.09
C ARG A 122 5.16 -2.58 -12.35
N TRP A 123 5.31 -1.26 -12.47
CA TRP A 123 4.77 -0.50 -13.59
C TRP A 123 5.52 -0.75 -14.90
N SER A 124 6.84 -0.90 -14.88
CA SER A 124 7.62 -1.21 -16.09
C SER A 124 7.28 -2.56 -16.73
N LYS A 125 6.60 -3.46 -16.00
CA LYS A 125 6.09 -4.74 -16.52
C LYS A 125 4.63 -4.66 -17.00
N MET A 126 4.00 -3.51 -16.91
CA MET A 126 2.63 -3.28 -17.37
C MET A 126 2.64 -2.58 -18.73
N SER A 127 1.58 -2.80 -19.50
CA SER A 127 1.38 -2.15 -20.80
C SER A 127 -0.07 -1.70 -20.96
N PHE A 128 -0.29 -0.73 -21.83
CA PHE A 128 -1.61 -0.37 -22.31
C PHE A 128 -1.57 -0.33 -23.85
N GLY A 129 -2.44 -1.09 -24.50
CA GLY A 129 -2.28 -1.37 -25.91
C GLY A 129 -0.94 -2.06 -26.20
N PRO A 130 -0.19 -1.64 -27.23
CA PRO A 130 1.09 -2.22 -27.62
C PRO A 130 2.27 -1.66 -26.82
N PHE A 131 2.08 -0.61 -25.98
CA PHE A 131 3.17 0.11 -25.34
C PHE A 131 3.26 -0.19 -23.85
N ALA A 132 4.48 -0.43 -23.36
CA ALA A 132 4.77 -0.59 -21.95
C ALA A 132 4.78 0.79 -21.24
N PHE A 133 4.50 0.77 -19.93
CA PHE A 133 4.77 1.91 -19.05
C PHE A 133 6.26 1.98 -18.72
N GLU A 134 6.76 3.19 -18.54
CA GLU A 134 8.07 3.48 -18.00
C GLU A 134 7.90 4.12 -16.63
N ALA A 135 8.65 3.67 -15.63
CA ALA A 135 8.63 4.21 -14.28
C ALA A 135 10.05 4.24 -13.72
N ASP A 136 10.50 5.44 -13.34
CA ASP A 136 11.87 5.72 -12.90
C ASP A 136 11.91 6.60 -11.64
N ALA A 137 10.97 6.40 -10.72
CA ALA A 137 10.90 7.14 -9.47
C ALA A 137 12.15 6.94 -8.59
N GLU A 138 12.61 8.04 -8.01
CA GLU A 138 13.78 8.06 -7.12
C GLU A 138 13.38 8.14 -5.66
N ALA A 139 14.08 7.40 -4.80
CA ALA A 139 13.85 7.42 -3.35
C ALA A 139 14.22 8.78 -2.71
N GLY A 140 15.18 9.50 -3.28
CA GLY A 140 15.68 10.78 -2.77
C GLY A 140 14.57 11.83 -2.58
N GLY A 141 13.63 11.90 -3.53
CA GLY A 141 12.52 12.85 -3.49
C GLY A 141 11.58 12.69 -2.29
N VAL A 142 11.50 11.48 -1.70
CA VAL A 142 10.61 11.16 -0.56
C VAL A 142 11.36 10.97 0.75
N PHE A 143 12.67 10.73 0.70
CA PHE A 143 13.48 10.35 1.86
C PHE A 143 13.48 11.40 2.97
N ALA A 144 13.58 12.69 2.63
CA ALA A 144 13.59 13.75 3.63
C ALA A 144 12.33 13.79 4.50
N ARG A 145 11.15 13.52 3.92
CA ARG A 145 9.89 13.42 4.69
C ARG A 145 9.82 12.14 5.50
N PHE A 146 10.40 11.07 5.00
CA PHE A 146 10.48 9.81 5.74
C PHE A 146 11.32 9.93 7.02
N LEU A 147 12.41 10.71 7.00
CA LEU A 147 13.24 10.94 8.19
C LEU A 147 12.46 11.60 9.36
N LEU A 148 11.35 12.25 9.10
CA LEU A 148 10.51 12.80 10.18
C LEU A 148 9.97 11.70 11.10
N PHE A 149 9.81 10.46 10.63
CA PHE A 149 9.43 9.32 11.48
C PHE A 149 10.46 9.00 12.57
N TYR A 150 11.74 9.31 12.33
CA TYR A 150 12.80 9.14 13.31
C TYR A 150 12.93 10.34 14.23
N LEU A 151 12.72 11.53 13.69
CA LEU A 151 12.78 12.77 14.46
C LEU A 151 11.64 12.85 15.49
N ALA A 152 10.42 12.45 15.12
CA ALA A 152 9.24 12.55 15.99
C ALA A 152 9.37 11.74 17.30
N PRO A 153 9.78 10.46 17.31
CA PRO A 153 10.05 9.72 18.55
C PRO A 153 11.13 10.36 19.42
N PHE A 154 12.20 10.87 18.81
CA PHE A 154 13.26 11.54 19.53
C PHE A 154 12.77 12.82 20.23
N VAL A 155 12.02 13.66 19.52
CA VAL A 155 11.43 14.89 20.09
C VAL A 155 10.45 14.54 21.22
N MET A 156 9.64 13.47 21.06
CA MET A 156 8.76 13.01 22.12
C MET A 156 9.51 12.53 23.35
N PHE A 157 10.57 11.72 23.16
CA PHE A 157 11.38 11.19 24.25
C PHE A 157 12.01 12.33 25.05
N VAL A 158 12.61 13.32 24.37
CA VAL A 158 13.18 14.52 25.00
C VAL A 158 12.08 15.32 25.74
N GLY A 159 10.91 15.50 25.13
CA GLY A 159 9.77 16.16 25.76
C GLY A 159 9.31 15.45 27.04
N MET A 160 9.23 14.11 27.02
CA MET A 160 8.89 13.31 28.19
C MET A 160 9.94 13.42 29.29
N LEU A 161 11.23 13.44 28.96
CA LEU A 161 12.32 13.63 29.95
C LEU A 161 12.23 15.00 30.62
N ILE A 162 11.99 16.05 29.84
CA ILE A 162 11.85 17.41 30.37
C ILE A 162 10.63 17.51 31.31
N MET A 163 9.47 17.03 30.86
CA MET A 163 8.24 17.09 31.65
C MET A 163 8.29 16.19 32.87
N GLY A 164 8.83 14.97 32.74
CA GLY A 164 9.02 14.04 33.87
C GLY A 164 10.00 14.60 34.91
N GLY A 165 11.09 15.18 34.46
CA GLY A 165 12.07 15.85 35.32
C GLY A 165 11.47 17.06 36.05
N MET A 166 10.72 17.88 35.34
CA MET A 166 10.01 19.03 35.97
C MET A 166 8.92 18.56 36.94
N GLY A 167 8.18 17.49 36.64
CA GLY A 167 7.17 16.92 37.52
C GLY A 167 7.78 16.33 38.80
N MET A 168 8.93 15.67 38.72
CA MET A 168 9.67 15.18 39.90
C MET A 168 10.17 16.32 40.77
N LEU A 169 10.72 17.36 40.17
CA LEU A 169 11.18 18.56 40.88
C LEU A 169 10.03 19.33 41.57
N ALA A 170 8.82 19.29 40.97
CA ALA A 170 7.61 19.87 41.53
C ALA A 170 6.90 19.00 42.58
N GLY A 171 7.41 17.78 42.87
CA GLY A 171 6.84 16.89 43.87
C GLY A 171 5.55 16.16 43.40
N TYR A 172 5.22 16.22 42.12
CA TYR A 172 4.06 15.53 41.57
C TYR A 172 4.39 14.07 41.23
N GLY A 173 3.72 13.12 41.90
CA GLY A 173 3.80 11.70 41.54
C GLY A 173 3.16 11.38 40.19
N ILE A 174 3.40 10.18 39.64
CA ILE A 174 2.88 9.70 38.34
C ILE A 174 1.36 9.40 38.38
N GLY A 175 0.62 9.76 39.42
CA GLY A 175 -0.81 9.48 39.62
C GLY A 175 -1.72 10.71 39.44
N GLY A 176 -3.00 10.48 39.16
CA GLY A 176 -4.03 11.51 39.12
C GLY A 176 -4.02 12.39 37.88
N GLU A 177 -3.95 13.73 38.03
CA GLU A 177 -3.96 14.70 36.93
C GLU A 177 -2.79 14.52 35.96
N ASN A 178 -1.63 14.06 36.46
CA ASN A 178 -0.46 13.78 35.63
C ASN A 178 -0.69 12.61 34.64
N GLY A 179 -1.49 11.61 35.01
CA GLY A 179 -1.87 10.52 34.12
C GLY A 179 -2.68 11.01 32.92
N ARG A 180 -3.55 11.99 33.10
CA ARG A 180 -4.30 12.63 32.00
C ARG A 180 -3.39 13.45 31.08
N ALA A 181 -2.42 14.16 31.64
CA ALA A 181 -1.44 14.92 30.86
C ALA A 181 -0.56 13.99 30.02
N ILE A 182 -0.08 12.87 30.59
CA ILE A 182 0.69 11.86 29.85
C ILE A 182 -0.17 11.24 28.74
N GLY A 183 -1.43 10.89 29.01
CA GLY A 183 -2.37 10.40 28.02
C GLY A 183 -2.58 11.38 26.84
N GLY A 184 -2.69 12.66 27.14
CA GLY A 184 -2.79 13.73 26.15
C GLY A 184 -1.53 13.84 25.26
N ILE A 185 -0.33 13.76 25.87
CA ILE A 185 0.94 13.76 25.13
C ILE A 185 1.06 12.57 24.20
N VAL A 186 0.72 11.38 24.70
CA VAL A 186 0.75 10.14 23.91
C VAL A 186 -0.22 10.24 22.73
N LEU A 187 -1.43 10.73 22.97
CA LEU A 187 -2.42 10.94 21.89
C LEU A 187 -1.90 11.93 20.85
N PHE A 188 -1.38 13.08 21.29
CA PHE A 188 -0.81 14.10 20.40
C PHE A 188 0.34 13.54 19.56
N PHE A 189 1.19 12.70 20.17
CA PHE A 189 2.28 12.04 19.48
C PHE A 189 1.78 11.09 18.36
N TYR A 190 0.79 10.22 18.65
CA TYR A 190 0.23 9.35 17.63
C TYR A 190 -0.47 10.11 16.50
N LEU A 191 -1.15 11.21 16.82
CA LEU A 191 -1.73 12.09 15.81
C LEU A 191 -0.63 12.74 14.95
N GLY A 192 0.47 13.17 15.56
CA GLY A 192 1.64 13.71 14.87
C GLY A 192 2.27 12.68 13.93
N LEU A 193 2.48 11.44 14.40
CA LEU A 193 2.97 10.34 13.55
C LEU A 193 2.02 10.06 12.37
N GLY A 194 0.71 10.09 12.62
CA GLY A 194 -0.30 9.95 11.56
C GLY A 194 -0.18 11.05 10.51
N LEU A 195 0.00 12.32 10.92
CA LEU A 195 0.20 13.44 9.99
C LEU A 195 1.51 13.31 9.20
N ILE A 196 2.60 12.84 9.83
CA ILE A 196 3.86 12.55 9.15
C ILE A 196 3.65 11.45 8.10
N ALA A 197 2.92 10.38 8.45
CA ALA A 197 2.58 9.32 7.51
C ALA A 197 1.82 9.87 6.30
N VAL A 198 0.78 10.66 6.52
CA VAL A 198 0.01 11.30 5.44
C VAL A 198 0.89 12.19 4.58
N ALA A 199 1.76 13.00 5.19
CA ALA A 199 2.68 13.87 4.47
C ALA A 199 3.71 13.09 3.62
N PHE A 200 4.19 11.96 4.15
CA PHE A 200 5.07 11.05 3.43
C PHE A 200 4.35 10.40 2.24
N TYR A 201 3.19 9.78 2.45
CA TYR A 201 2.44 9.14 1.37
C TYR A 201 1.98 10.15 0.30
N ALA A 202 1.54 11.35 0.69
CA ALA A 202 1.19 12.39 -0.26
C ALA A 202 2.39 12.79 -1.16
N LYS A 203 3.60 12.85 -0.61
CA LYS A 203 4.81 13.10 -1.42
C LYS A 203 5.20 11.87 -2.23
N PHE A 204 5.09 10.69 -1.66
CA PHE A 204 5.40 9.44 -2.34
C PHE A 204 4.56 9.30 -3.62
N TYR A 205 3.23 9.45 -3.54
CA TYR A 205 2.38 9.33 -4.73
C TYR A 205 2.68 10.38 -5.78
N ARG A 206 2.95 11.63 -5.39
CA ARG A 206 3.36 12.66 -6.34
C ARG A 206 4.65 12.30 -7.06
N GLU A 207 5.62 11.74 -6.35
CA GLU A 207 6.90 11.34 -6.92
C GLU A 207 6.75 10.15 -7.89
N VAL A 208 6.12 9.07 -7.43
CA VAL A 208 6.05 7.84 -8.22
C VAL A 208 5.11 7.94 -9.40
N VAL A 209 4.00 8.68 -9.29
CA VAL A 209 3.10 8.94 -10.41
C VAL A 209 3.75 9.90 -11.41
N GLY A 210 4.42 10.97 -10.92
CA GLY A 210 5.13 11.91 -11.77
C GLY A 210 6.32 11.30 -12.52
N ALA A 211 6.91 10.23 -11.98
CA ALA A 211 7.96 9.46 -12.62
C ALA A 211 7.43 8.35 -13.54
N THR A 212 6.11 8.16 -13.61
CA THR A 212 5.50 7.16 -14.49
C THR A 212 5.09 7.80 -15.81
N ARG A 213 5.44 7.16 -16.92
CA ARG A 213 5.18 7.63 -18.30
C ARG A 213 4.58 6.52 -19.13
N TRP A 214 3.81 6.90 -20.12
CA TRP A 214 3.32 6.00 -21.14
C TRP A 214 3.48 6.65 -22.51
N ARG A 215 4.53 6.29 -23.23
CA ARG A 215 4.98 6.99 -24.45
C ARG A 215 5.21 8.49 -24.16
N SER A 216 4.47 9.33 -24.90
CA SER A 216 4.47 10.79 -24.76
C SER A 216 3.59 11.31 -23.63
N LEU A 217 2.79 10.44 -22.98
CA LEU A 217 2.00 10.84 -21.84
C LEU A 217 2.82 10.83 -20.55
N HIS A 218 2.79 11.96 -19.87
CA HIS A 218 3.33 12.15 -18.52
C HIS A 218 2.17 12.24 -17.55
N PHE A 219 2.26 11.53 -16.45
CA PHE A 219 1.26 11.57 -15.40
C PHE A 219 1.72 12.49 -14.28
N SER A 220 0.79 13.23 -13.67
CA SER A 220 1.03 13.97 -12.44
C SER A 220 -0.06 13.68 -11.43
N PHE A 221 0.28 13.78 -10.15
CA PHE A 221 -0.65 13.60 -9.05
C PHE A 221 -0.60 14.82 -8.15
N GLU A 222 -1.69 15.59 -8.13
CA GLU A 222 -1.67 16.93 -7.55
C GLU A 222 -2.22 17.00 -6.13
N ALA A 223 -2.66 15.88 -5.54
CA ALA A 223 -3.18 15.86 -4.19
C ALA A 223 -2.17 16.41 -3.18
N SER A 224 -2.56 17.44 -2.46
CA SER A 224 -1.78 17.99 -1.34
C SER A 224 -1.90 17.11 -0.09
N THR A 225 -1.01 17.31 0.89
CA THR A 225 -1.12 16.65 2.20
C THR A 225 -2.47 16.97 2.87
N MET A 226 -3.00 18.19 2.69
CA MET A 226 -4.27 18.57 3.29
C MET A 226 -5.46 17.86 2.63
N ASP A 227 -5.40 17.56 1.34
CA ASP A 227 -6.47 16.83 0.66
C ASP A 227 -6.55 15.38 1.16
N TRP A 228 -5.39 14.76 1.41
CA TRP A 228 -5.32 13.46 2.08
C TRP A 228 -5.88 13.52 3.51
N VAL A 229 -5.55 14.54 4.28
CA VAL A 229 -6.09 14.73 5.64
C VAL A 229 -7.62 14.86 5.59
N LYS A 230 -8.16 15.68 4.67
CA LYS A 230 -9.61 15.83 4.49
C LYS A 230 -10.29 14.51 4.11
N LEU A 231 -9.66 13.73 3.20
CA LEU A 231 -10.15 12.41 2.83
C LEU A 231 -10.25 11.50 4.06
N LEU A 232 -9.15 11.35 4.81
CA LEU A 232 -9.08 10.45 5.97
C LEU A 232 -10.01 10.87 7.11
N ILE A 233 -10.13 12.18 7.38
CA ILE A 233 -11.11 12.69 8.37
C ILE A 233 -12.53 12.38 7.89
N GLY A 234 -12.82 12.62 6.62
CA GLY A 234 -14.13 12.30 6.03
C GLY A 234 -14.45 10.80 6.09
N ASP A 235 -13.45 9.93 5.93
CA ASP A 235 -13.59 8.48 6.06
C ASP A 235 -13.87 8.07 7.50
N ALA A 236 -13.11 8.63 8.45
CA ALA A 236 -13.34 8.39 9.88
C ALA A 236 -14.75 8.82 10.31
N LEU A 237 -15.17 10.01 9.90
CA LEU A 237 -16.54 10.50 10.18
C LEU A 237 -17.59 9.60 9.54
N LEU A 238 -17.41 9.21 8.28
CA LEU A 238 -18.33 8.30 7.60
C LEU A 238 -18.48 6.99 8.36
N VAL A 239 -17.38 6.36 8.74
CA VAL A 239 -17.39 5.08 9.48
C VAL A 239 -18.03 5.23 10.85
N VAL A 240 -17.69 6.28 11.61
CA VAL A 240 -18.23 6.52 12.96
C VAL A 240 -19.73 6.79 12.90
N PHE A 241 -20.18 7.72 12.04
CA PHE A 241 -21.61 8.09 11.97
C PHE A 241 -22.49 6.99 11.38
N THR A 242 -21.93 6.09 10.56
CA THR A 242 -22.68 4.95 10.03
C THR A 242 -22.49 3.67 10.84
N LEU A 243 -21.88 3.74 12.04
CA LEU A 243 -21.61 2.59 12.91
C LEU A 243 -20.86 1.45 12.18
N GLY A 244 -19.95 1.81 11.29
CA GLY A 244 -19.13 0.87 10.52
C GLY A 244 -19.67 0.53 9.11
N LEU A 245 -20.95 0.78 8.80
CA LEU A 245 -21.49 0.49 7.46
C LEU A 245 -20.79 1.30 6.36
N GLY A 246 -20.24 2.46 6.71
CA GLY A 246 -19.47 3.31 5.81
C GLY A 246 -18.22 2.68 5.21
N PHE A 247 -17.69 1.60 5.80
CA PHE A 247 -16.53 0.87 5.27
C PHE A 247 -16.71 0.44 3.81
N VAL A 248 -17.92 0.06 3.41
CA VAL A 248 -18.24 -0.37 2.04
C VAL A 248 -17.95 0.72 1.00
N PHE A 249 -18.03 2.00 1.40
CA PHE A 249 -17.85 3.14 0.51
C PHE A 249 -16.41 3.68 0.47
N LEU A 250 -15.52 3.23 1.36
CA LEU A 250 -14.15 3.76 1.44
C LEU A 250 -13.37 3.52 0.14
N SER A 251 -13.44 2.31 -0.41
CA SER A 251 -12.78 1.97 -1.67
C SER A 251 -13.18 2.89 -2.82
N TYR A 252 -14.49 3.16 -2.94
CA TYR A 252 -14.98 4.09 -3.95
C TYR A 252 -14.50 5.53 -3.72
N ARG A 253 -14.48 6.00 -2.45
CA ARG A 253 -14.01 7.34 -2.09
C ARG A 253 -12.53 7.51 -2.40
N HIS A 254 -11.70 6.52 -2.05
CA HIS A 254 -10.27 6.53 -2.34
C HIS A 254 -10.01 6.49 -3.86
N TRP A 255 -10.70 5.63 -4.58
CA TRP A 255 -10.60 5.59 -6.04
C TRP A 255 -11.00 6.92 -6.68
N LYS A 256 -12.13 7.49 -6.27
CA LYS A 256 -12.58 8.81 -6.75
C LYS A 256 -11.55 9.89 -6.44
N PHE A 257 -11.00 9.91 -5.22
CA PHE A 257 -9.96 10.84 -4.82
C PHE A 257 -8.72 10.73 -5.70
N PHE A 258 -8.26 9.52 -5.95
CA PHE A 258 -7.11 9.29 -6.80
C PHE A 258 -7.36 9.79 -8.24
N MET A 259 -8.48 9.42 -8.82
CA MET A 259 -8.84 9.81 -10.19
C MET A 259 -9.07 11.32 -10.35
N THR A 260 -9.56 12.00 -9.32
CA THR A 260 -9.78 13.46 -9.38
C THR A 260 -8.50 14.28 -9.25
N HIS A 261 -7.41 13.69 -8.74
CA HIS A 261 -6.11 14.36 -8.60
C HIS A 261 -5.05 13.80 -9.55
N LEU A 262 -5.43 12.84 -10.41
CA LEU A 262 -4.56 12.31 -11.46
C LEU A 262 -4.75 13.13 -12.72
N GLU A 263 -3.66 13.70 -13.21
CA GLU A 263 -3.63 14.40 -14.49
C GLU A 263 -2.71 13.67 -15.47
N ALA A 264 -3.03 13.77 -16.74
CA ALA A 264 -2.22 13.22 -17.82
C ALA A 264 -2.03 14.32 -18.89
N GLY A 265 -0.79 14.64 -19.19
CA GLY A 265 -0.40 15.60 -20.21
C GLY A 265 0.41 14.94 -21.32
N GLY A 266 0.23 15.40 -22.55
CA GLY A 266 0.96 14.90 -23.71
C GLY A 266 0.05 14.65 -24.91
N GLU A 267 0.63 14.22 -26.02
CA GLU A 267 -0.10 13.92 -27.25
C GLU A 267 -0.15 12.40 -27.47
N ILE A 268 -1.30 11.89 -27.85
CA ILE A 268 -1.47 10.48 -28.22
C ILE A 268 -1.60 10.37 -29.72
N LEU A 269 -0.66 9.68 -30.36
CA LEU A 269 -0.75 9.32 -31.77
C LEU A 269 -1.71 8.13 -31.91
N LEU A 270 -2.96 8.43 -32.30
CA LEU A 270 -4.04 7.43 -32.36
C LEU A 270 -3.77 6.33 -33.40
N ASP A 271 -3.08 6.66 -34.48
CA ASP A 271 -2.76 5.75 -35.59
C ASP A 271 -1.78 4.62 -35.15
N GLU A 272 -1.02 4.84 -34.10
CA GLU A 272 -0.09 3.84 -33.56
C GLU A 272 -0.73 2.92 -32.50
N LEU A 273 -1.95 3.24 -32.07
CA LEU A 273 -2.63 2.50 -31.04
C LEU A 273 -3.33 1.26 -31.62
N THR A 274 -2.80 0.10 -31.28
CA THR A 274 -3.40 -1.19 -31.61
C THR A 274 -3.79 -1.94 -30.34
N GLN A 275 -4.57 -2.99 -30.48
CA GLN A 275 -4.98 -3.83 -29.34
C GLN A 275 -3.77 -4.47 -28.67
N SER A 276 -3.82 -4.56 -27.34
CA SER A 276 -2.81 -5.26 -26.56
C SER A 276 -2.68 -6.73 -26.97
N GLN A 277 -1.46 -7.17 -27.22
CA GLN A 277 -1.13 -8.57 -27.51
C GLN A 277 -0.91 -9.41 -26.25
N THR A 278 -0.91 -8.77 -25.06
CA THR A 278 -0.70 -9.45 -23.79
C THR A 278 -1.83 -10.43 -23.48
N ARG A 279 -1.50 -11.51 -22.77
CA ARG A 279 -2.49 -12.51 -22.36
C ARG A 279 -3.57 -11.87 -21.50
N THR A 280 -4.83 -12.20 -21.78
CA THR A 280 -5.95 -11.75 -20.95
C THR A 280 -5.84 -12.36 -19.56
N ALA A 281 -6.09 -11.57 -18.53
CA ALA A 281 -6.15 -12.05 -17.16
C ALA A 281 -7.25 -13.12 -17.03
N LYS A 282 -6.89 -14.28 -16.49
CA LYS A 282 -7.83 -15.40 -16.26
C LYS A 282 -8.63 -15.17 -14.99
N HIS A 283 -9.73 -15.93 -14.83
CA HIS A 283 -10.52 -15.97 -13.61
C HIS A 283 -9.62 -16.22 -12.38
N GLY A 284 -9.80 -15.44 -11.32
CA GLY A 284 -9.00 -15.52 -10.10
C GLY A 284 -7.79 -14.57 -10.03
N GLU A 285 -7.44 -13.84 -11.07
CA GLU A 285 -6.37 -12.84 -11.00
C GLU A 285 -6.79 -11.53 -10.30
N GLY A 286 -8.10 -11.25 -10.22
CA GLY A 286 -8.66 -10.13 -9.46
C GLY A 286 -8.72 -10.32 -7.94
N LEU A 287 -7.98 -11.27 -7.42
CA LEU A 287 -8.04 -11.76 -6.04
C LEU A 287 -7.87 -10.67 -4.98
N LEU A 288 -6.98 -9.72 -5.20
CA LEU A 288 -6.71 -8.66 -4.22
C LEU A 288 -7.43 -7.37 -4.53
N ASP A 289 -7.97 -7.25 -5.72
CA ASP A 289 -8.82 -6.11 -6.07
C ASP A 289 -10.09 -6.11 -5.21
N ALA A 290 -10.59 -7.29 -4.85
CA ALA A 290 -11.71 -7.45 -3.93
C ALA A 290 -11.40 -6.96 -2.50
N PHE A 291 -10.13 -6.90 -2.11
CA PHE A 291 -9.70 -6.35 -0.81
C PHE A 291 -9.17 -4.92 -0.91
N ASP A 292 -9.23 -4.30 -2.08
CA ASP A 292 -8.64 -2.99 -2.36
C ASP A 292 -7.13 -2.90 -2.02
N MET A 293 -6.48 -4.05 -1.91
CA MET A 293 -5.05 -4.14 -1.60
C MET A 293 -4.23 -4.05 -2.87
N GLY A 294 -3.61 -2.90 -3.10
CA GLY A 294 -2.76 -2.64 -4.26
C GLY A 294 -3.43 -1.83 -5.35
N ALA A 295 -4.50 -1.13 -5.02
CA ALA A 295 -5.14 -0.14 -5.89
C ALA A 295 -4.17 0.97 -6.27
N ILE A 296 -3.20 1.21 -5.43
CA ILE A 296 -2.26 2.31 -5.54
C ILE A 296 -0.85 1.77 -5.31
#